data_7e4fb8bcc20110409e33afdcab87ffea
#
_entry.id   7e4fb8bcc20110409e33afdcab87ffea
#
_cell.length_a   1.000
_cell.length_b   1.000
_cell.length_c   1.000
_cell.angle_alpha   90.00
_cell.angle_beta   90.00
_cell.angle_gamma   90.00
#
_symmetry.space_group_name_H-M   'P 1'
#
loop_
_entity.id
_entity.type
_entity.pdbx_description
1 polymer ?
#
loop_
_entity_poly.entity_id
_entity_poly.type
_entity_poly.pdbx_seq_one_letter_code
_entity_poly.pdbx_strand_id
1 'polypeptide(L)'
;YFLFGCVGMAIGLHRYWGHAAFEMPKWKERIMTTCSVFNGYGAIFPWVMIHTNGHHKNADQEGDPHSPLQGFFHAFLTWHREQKYFDEHIDRRVLVKYIRRGFVNDKYYQFLNDNHLAINYGTVGLAWLLFGWQVALYGIVFGIWATLMNTSTVTAFSHYSWFGYRNYETKDNSVNNRIGSILTWGEMLHNNHHRYWNAQSNSQHWSEIDVSGWVIKGLKK
;
A
#
# COMPACT_ATOMS: atom_id res chain seq x y z
N TYR A 1 -10.27 0.88 -10.47
CA TYR A 1 -9.48 -0.01 -9.60
C TYR A 1 -7.98 0.04 -9.93
N PHE A 2 -7.55 -0.08 -11.21
CA PHE A 2 -6.11 -0.07 -11.57
C PHE A 2 -5.38 1.19 -11.08
N LEU A 3 -5.93 2.38 -11.30
CA LEU A 3 -5.29 3.64 -10.87
C LEU A 3 -5.14 3.73 -9.34
N PHE A 4 -6.12 3.28 -8.59
CA PHE A 4 -6.08 3.37 -7.12
C PHE A 4 -5.31 2.20 -6.51
N GLY A 5 -5.58 0.97 -6.95
CA GLY A 5 -4.97 -0.24 -6.42
C GLY A 5 -3.53 -0.46 -6.88
N CYS A 6 -3.29 -0.48 -8.20
CA CYS A 6 -1.95 -0.71 -8.72
C CYS A 6 -1.07 0.54 -8.59
N VAL A 7 -1.48 1.65 -9.22
CA VAL A 7 -0.63 2.85 -9.27
C VAL A 7 -0.57 3.56 -7.93
N GLY A 8 -1.72 3.77 -7.27
CA GLY A 8 -1.80 4.49 -6.00
C GLY A 8 -1.28 3.68 -4.81
N MET A 9 -1.83 2.47 -4.61
CA MET A 9 -1.54 1.67 -3.42
C MET A 9 -0.27 0.84 -3.57
N ALA A 10 -0.21 -0.11 -4.51
CA ALA A 10 0.90 -1.04 -4.62
C ALA A 10 2.21 -0.36 -5.06
N ILE A 11 2.16 0.55 -6.03
CA ILE A 11 3.36 1.25 -6.49
C ILE A 11 3.63 2.49 -5.63
N GLY A 12 2.63 3.35 -5.45
CA GLY A 12 2.78 4.66 -4.81
C GLY A 12 3.04 4.57 -3.31
N LEU A 13 2.06 4.08 -2.54
CA LEU A 13 2.21 3.99 -1.09
C LEU A 13 3.23 2.95 -0.69
N HIS A 14 3.10 1.74 -1.21
CA HIS A 14 3.87 0.61 -0.74
C HIS A 14 5.32 0.68 -1.25
N ARG A 15 5.56 0.53 -2.56
CA ARG A 15 6.91 0.37 -3.09
C ARG A 15 7.69 1.69 -3.18
N TYR A 16 7.03 2.79 -3.53
CA TYR A 16 7.72 4.07 -3.67
C TYR A 16 7.92 4.78 -2.33
N TRP A 17 6.84 5.15 -1.64
CA TRP A 17 6.94 5.87 -0.37
C TRP A 17 7.38 4.97 0.79
N GLY A 18 6.80 3.79 0.93
CA GLY A 18 7.15 2.83 1.98
C GLY A 18 8.59 2.34 1.85
N HIS A 19 8.94 1.78 0.73
CA HIS A 19 10.18 1.04 0.57
C HIS A 19 11.30 1.75 -0.19
N ALA A 20 11.04 2.89 -0.83
CA ALA A 20 12.03 3.58 -1.65
C ALA A 20 12.65 2.68 -2.74
N ALA A 21 11.83 1.78 -3.33
CA ALA A 21 12.29 0.76 -4.24
C ALA A 21 12.83 1.30 -5.59
N PHE A 22 12.46 2.52 -5.94
CA PHE A 22 12.88 3.14 -7.20
C PHE A 22 12.78 4.67 -7.14
N GLU A 23 13.32 5.34 -8.17
CA GLU A 23 13.25 6.77 -8.37
C GLU A 23 12.53 7.08 -9.69
N MET A 24 11.85 8.24 -9.76
CA MET A 24 11.16 8.71 -10.96
C MET A 24 11.15 10.25 -11.04
N PRO A 25 10.84 10.82 -12.22
CA PRO A 25 10.67 12.27 -12.36
C PRO A 25 9.56 12.82 -11.47
N LYS A 26 9.75 14.03 -10.93
CA LYS A 26 8.85 14.68 -9.96
C LYS A 26 7.40 14.78 -10.43
N TRP A 27 7.16 15.02 -11.71
CA TRP A 27 5.80 15.09 -12.24
C TRP A 27 5.07 13.74 -12.20
N LYS A 28 5.77 12.61 -12.48
CA LYS A 28 5.21 11.27 -12.36
C LYS A 28 4.94 10.93 -10.89
N GLU A 29 5.86 11.28 -10.00
CA GLU A 29 5.71 11.13 -8.55
C GLU A 29 4.45 11.83 -8.04
N ARG A 30 4.19 13.07 -8.48
CA ARG A 30 2.98 13.82 -8.10
C ARG A 30 1.70 13.14 -8.57
N ILE A 31 1.63 12.69 -9.82
CA ILE A 31 0.47 11.96 -10.34
C ILE A 31 0.23 10.67 -9.54
N MET A 32 1.27 9.89 -9.35
CA MET A 32 1.20 8.64 -8.59
C MET A 32 0.74 8.88 -7.15
N THR A 33 1.32 9.88 -6.46
CA THR A 33 0.95 10.20 -5.08
C THR A 33 -0.49 10.72 -4.98
N THR A 34 -0.99 11.43 -6.01
CA THR A 34 -2.41 11.79 -6.09
C THR A 34 -3.30 10.54 -6.15
N CYS A 35 -2.93 9.55 -6.96
CA CYS A 35 -3.66 8.27 -7.00
C CYS A 35 -3.64 7.56 -5.64
N SER A 36 -2.58 7.74 -4.85
CA SER A 36 -2.43 7.15 -3.51
C SER A 36 -3.42 7.68 -2.47
N VAL A 37 -4.04 8.84 -2.71
CA VAL A 37 -5.08 9.39 -1.82
C VAL A 37 -6.32 8.49 -1.76
N PHE A 38 -6.56 7.70 -2.82
CA PHE A 38 -7.72 6.81 -2.97
C PHE A 38 -7.47 5.38 -2.47
N ASN A 39 -6.62 5.23 -1.45
CA ASN A 39 -6.21 3.92 -0.91
C ASN A 39 -7.27 3.24 -0.03
N GLY A 40 -8.22 3.99 0.52
CA GLY A 40 -9.28 3.49 1.40
C GLY A 40 -8.89 3.37 2.89
N TYR A 41 -7.60 3.47 3.26
CA TYR A 41 -7.13 3.41 4.64
C TYR A 41 -7.01 4.78 5.31
N GLY A 42 -7.00 5.86 4.56
CA GLY A 42 -6.88 7.22 5.08
C GLY A 42 -5.67 7.98 4.56
N ALA A 43 -5.06 8.79 5.42
CA ALA A 43 -3.94 9.64 5.04
C ALA A 43 -2.70 8.85 4.63
N ILE A 44 -1.95 9.38 3.66
CA ILE A 44 -0.80 8.71 3.04
C ILE A 44 0.33 8.48 4.04
N PHE A 45 0.72 9.53 4.76
CA PHE A 45 1.90 9.49 5.63
C PHE A 45 1.75 8.52 6.80
N PRO A 46 0.65 8.52 7.57
CA PRO A 46 0.42 7.54 8.63
C PRO A 46 0.48 6.10 8.13
N TRP A 47 -0.14 5.80 6.99
CA TRP A 47 -0.09 4.45 6.42
C TRP A 47 1.34 4.00 6.15
N VAL A 48 2.13 4.84 5.49
CA VAL A 48 3.54 4.55 5.17
C VAL A 48 4.36 4.30 6.44
N MET A 49 4.13 5.11 7.49
CA MET A 49 4.84 4.97 8.77
C MET A 49 4.50 3.66 9.48
N ILE A 50 3.21 3.31 9.55
CA ILE A 50 2.75 2.06 10.16
C ILE A 50 3.33 0.86 9.40
N HIS A 51 3.27 0.88 8.08
CA HIS A 51 3.75 -0.21 7.25
C HIS A 51 5.26 -0.46 7.44
N THR A 52 6.07 0.60 7.43
CA THR A 52 7.54 0.46 7.50
C THR A 52 8.06 0.26 8.93
N ASN A 53 7.51 0.97 9.91
CA ASN A 53 7.97 0.93 11.29
C ASN A 53 7.21 -0.05 12.18
N GLY A 54 5.95 -0.27 11.88
CA GLY A 54 5.12 -1.24 12.58
C GLY A 54 5.33 -2.63 12.02
N HIS A 55 4.82 -2.86 10.81
CA HIS A 55 4.76 -4.18 10.20
C HIS A 55 6.13 -4.73 9.82
N HIS A 56 6.88 -4.12 8.90
CA HIS A 56 8.16 -4.69 8.47
C HIS A 56 9.20 -4.88 9.57
N LYS A 57 9.13 -4.05 10.60
CA LYS A 57 10.03 -4.18 11.76
C LYS A 57 9.64 -5.34 12.65
N ASN A 58 8.35 -5.57 12.85
CA ASN A 58 7.80 -6.49 13.84
C ASN A 58 6.91 -7.58 13.22
N ALA A 59 7.04 -7.87 11.92
CA ALA A 59 6.13 -8.78 11.20
C ALA A 59 5.90 -10.07 11.98
N ASP A 60 4.63 -10.38 12.25
CA ASP A 60 4.15 -11.51 13.05
C ASP A 60 4.69 -11.59 14.48
N GLN A 61 5.05 -10.45 15.07
CA GLN A 61 5.52 -10.34 16.45
C GLN A 61 4.68 -9.29 17.20
N GLU A 62 4.93 -9.19 18.52
CA GLU A 62 4.36 -8.12 19.32
C GLU A 62 4.74 -6.75 18.74
N GLY A 63 3.75 -5.87 18.55
CA GLY A 63 3.94 -4.56 17.94
C GLY A 63 3.71 -4.52 16.43
N ASP A 64 3.39 -5.64 15.76
CA ASP A 64 2.90 -5.63 14.39
C ASP A 64 1.45 -5.16 14.34
N PRO A 65 1.14 -3.99 13.73
CA PRO A 65 -0.20 -3.39 13.79
C PRO A 65 -1.27 -4.22 13.12
N HIS A 66 -0.95 -5.02 12.14
CA HIS A 66 -1.93 -5.79 11.36
C HIS A 66 -1.61 -7.28 11.25
N SER A 67 -0.89 -7.81 12.24
CA SER A 67 -0.62 -9.25 12.28
C SER A 67 -1.92 -10.06 12.41
N PRO A 68 -2.10 -11.12 11.62
CA PRO A 68 -3.21 -12.06 11.79
C PRO A 68 -3.15 -12.82 13.12
N LEU A 69 -2.05 -12.78 13.85
CA LEU A 69 -1.96 -13.31 15.21
C LEU A 69 -2.88 -12.57 16.21
N GLN A 70 -3.23 -11.32 15.91
CA GLN A 70 -4.22 -10.54 16.67
C GLN A 70 -5.68 -10.85 16.26
N GLY A 71 -5.86 -11.75 15.31
CA GLY A 71 -7.15 -12.18 14.77
C GLY A 71 -7.35 -11.77 13.31
N PHE A 72 -8.05 -12.63 12.57
CA PHE A 72 -8.28 -12.43 11.13
C PHE A 72 -8.97 -11.09 10.83
N PHE A 73 -10.08 -10.77 11.50
CA PHE A 73 -10.81 -9.53 11.26
C PHE A 73 -10.01 -8.29 11.64
N HIS A 74 -9.14 -8.40 12.65
CA HIS A 74 -8.22 -7.34 12.99
C HIS A 74 -7.27 -7.07 11.82
N ALA A 75 -6.52 -8.06 11.36
CA ALA A 75 -5.58 -7.92 10.25
C ALA A 75 -6.28 -7.53 8.94
N PHE A 76 -7.50 -8.02 8.70
CA PHE A 76 -8.24 -7.76 7.48
C PHE A 76 -8.78 -6.33 7.40
N LEU A 77 -9.38 -5.81 8.49
CA LEU A 77 -10.15 -4.57 8.35
C LEU A 77 -10.04 -3.57 9.51
N THR A 78 -9.83 -3.97 10.76
CA THR A 78 -10.02 -3.04 11.89
C THR A 78 -8.74 -2.38 12.42
N TRP A 79 -7.56 -2.91 12.12
CA TRP A 79 -6.27 -2.43 12.61
C TRP A 79 -6.02 -0.92 12.39
N HIS A 80 -6.42 -0.40 11.24
CA HIS A 80 -6.19 1.00 10.87
C HIS A 80 -7.06 2.01 11.64
N ARG A 81 -8.01 1.53 12.44
CA ARG A 81 -8.86 2.38 13.32
C ARG A 81 -8.23 2.61 14.68
N GLU A 82 -7.18 1.88 15.02
CA GLU A 82 -6.55 1.98 16.34
C GLU A 82 -5.50 3.09 16.36
N GLN A 83 -5.85 4.24 16.95
CA GLN A 83 -4.98 5.43 17.05
C GLN A 83 -3.62 5.12 17.68
N LYS A 84 -3.55 4.15 18.62
CA LYS A 84 -2.30 3.76 19.27
C LYS A 84 -1.18 3.39 18.29
N TYR A 85 -1.51 2.73 17.18
CA TYR A 85 -0.51 2.34 16.19
C TYR A 85 0.10 3.53 15.45
N PHE A 86 -0.67 4.62 15.27
CA PHE A 86 -0.15 5.85 14.69
C PHE A 86 0.83 6.56 15.61
N ASP A 87 0.51 6.60 16.92
CA ASP A 87 1.33 7.31 17.92
C ASP A 87 2.62 6.54 18.25
N GLU A 88 2.56 5.21 18.36
CA GLU A 88 3.67 4.35 18.73
C GLU A 88 4.73 4.18 17.61
N HIS A 89 4.32 4.31 16.34
CA HIS A 89 5.19 4.00 15.20
C HIS A 89 5.79 5.22 14.49
N ILE A 90 5.60 6.42 15.02
CA ILE A 90 6.29 7.62 14.54
C ILE A 90 7.71 7.67 15.11
N ASP A 91 8.65 6.98 14.46
CA ASP A 91 10.07 7.07 14.81
C ASP A 91 10.72 8.25 14.06
N ARG A 92 11.39 9.14 14.82
CA ARG A 92 12.12 10.30 14.26
C ARG A 92 13.14 9.92 13.19
N ARG A 93 13.78 8.76 13.30
CA ARG A 93 14.78 8.28 12.32
C ARG A 93 14.15 7.99 10.97
N VAL A 94 12.95 7.42 10.97
CA VAL A 94 12.18 7.17 9.74
C VAL A 94 11.60 8.47 9.20
N LEU A 95 11.15 9.38 10.07
CA LEU A 95 10.72 10.71 9.67
C LEU A 95 11.81 11.44 8.88
N VAL A 96 13.09 11.35 9.30
CA VAL A 96 14.23 11.94 8.58
C VAL A 96 14.36 11.41 7.15
N LYS A 97 14.10 10.11 6.91
CA LYS A 97 14.09 9.53 5.56
C LYS A 97 13.05 10.21 4.66
N TYR A 98 11.84 10.42 5.17
CA TYR A 98 10.75 11.08 4.42
C TYR A 98 10.95 12.58 4.26
N ILE A 99 11.56 13.24 5.23
CA ILE A 99 12.00 14.65 5.12
C ILE A 99 13.01 14.78 3.97
N ARG A 100 14.02 13.91 3.92
CA ARG A 100 15.05 13.92 2.85
C ARG A 100 14.47 13.63 1.46
N ARG A 101 13.45 12.80 1.37
CA ARG A 101 12.72 12.55 0.11
C ARG A 101 11.75 13.68 -0.26
N GLY A 102 11.61 14.69 0.59
CA GLY A 102 10.75 15.85 0.36
C GLY A 102 9.26 15.61 0.64
N PHE A 103 8.86 14.41 1.12
CA PHE A 103 7.44 14.10 1.36
C PHE A 103 6.85 15.00 2.44
N VAL A 104 7.54 15.16 3.56
CA VAL A 104 7.04 15.92 4.73
C VAL A 104 7.07 17.41 4.49
N ASN A 105 8.04 17.91 3.70
CA ASN A 105 8.27 19.35 3.51
C ASN A 105 7.60 19.93 2.25
N ASP A 106 7.14 19.09 1.32
CA ASP A 106 6.47 19.54 0.10
C ASP A 106 5.01 19.85 0.42
N LYS A 107 4.61 21.12 0.26
CA LYS A 107 3.25 21.61 0.50
C LYS A 107 2.18 20.85 -0.29
N TYR A 108 2.54 20.33 -1.46
CA TYR A 108 1.62 19.52 -2.27
C TYR A 108 1.28 18.19 -1.58
N TYR A 109 2.27 17.49 -1.03
CA TYR A 109 2.03 16.24 -0.32
C TYR A 109 1.38 16.43 1.04
N GLN A 110 1.72 17.51 1.74
CA GLN A 110 1.01 17.92 2.95
C GLN A 110 -0.49 18.15 2.63
N PHE A 111 -0.78 18.90 1.57
CA PHE A 111 -2.16 19.13 1.15
C PHE A 111 -2.90 17.83 0.84
N LEU A 112 -2.30 16.89 0.09
CA LEU A 112 -2.90 15.59 -0.21
C LEU A 112 -3.15 14.78 1.06
N ASN A 113 -2.18 14.77 1.98
CA ASN A 113 -2.28 14.05 3.24
C ASN A 113 -3.39 14.59 4.14
N ASP A 114 -3.40 15.89 4.36
CA ASP A 114 -4.28 16.55 5.33
C ASP A 114 -5.73 16.65 4.80
N ASN A 115 -5.90 16.71 3.50
CA ASN A 115 -7.21 16.84 2.85
C ASN A 115 -7.72 15.55 2.19
N HIS A 116 -7.14 14.40 2.51
CA HIS A 116 -7.48 13.13 1.84
C HIS A 116 -8.97 12.81 1.84
N LEU A 117 -9.71 13.07 2.93
CA LEU A 117 -11.16 12.87 3.00
C LEU A 117 -11.91 13.84 2.09
N ALA A 118 -11.56 15.13 2.14
CA ALA A 118 -12.19 16.15 1.29
C ALA A 118 -11.95 15.85 -0.20
N ILE A 119 -10.76 15.38 -0.56
CA ILE A 119 -10.42 14.96 -1.93
C ILE A 119 -11.26 13.75 -2.34
N ASN A 120 -11.36 12.72 -1.50
CA ASN A 120 -12.16 11.53 -1.80
C ASN A 120 -13.63 11.88 -1.99
N TYR A 121 -14.27 12.55 -1.01
CA TYR A 121 -15.68 12.94 -1.11
C TYR A 121 -15.94 13.95 -2.22
N GLY A 122 -15.04 14.92 -2.39
CA GLY A 122 -15.14 15.91 -3.46
C GLY A 122 -15.05 15.26 -4.85
N THR A 123 -14.16 14.28 -5.03
CA THR A 123 -14.06 13.52 -6.30
C THR A 123 -15.33 12.71 -6.57
N VAL A 124 -15.91 12.07 -5.57
CA VAL A 124 -17.18 11.35 -5.69
C VAL A 124 -18.31 12.32 -6.07
N GLY A 125 -18.43 13.45 -5.37
CA GLY A 125 -19.43 14.47 -5.65
C GLY A 125 -19.28 15.08 -7.04
N LEU A 126 -18.07 15.41 -7.46
CA LEU A 126 -17.78 15.95 -8.78
C LEU A 126 -18.08 14.93 -9.89
N ALA A 127 -17.70 13.67 -9.70
CA ALA A 127 -18.03 12.61 -10.65
C ALA A 127 -19.54 12.42 -10.79
N TRP A 128 -20.29 12.51 -9.67
CA TRP A 128 -21.74 12.45 -9.70
C TRP A 128 -22.34 13.61 -10.50
N LEU A 129 -21.91 14.82 -10.21
CA LEU A 129 -22.43 16.02 -10.88
C LEU A 129 -22.13 16.04 -12.40
N LEU A 130 -20.93 15.61 -12.81
CA LEU A 130 -20.50 15.69 -14.20
C LEU A 130 -20.91 14.47 -15.04
N PHE A 131 -20.95 13.28 -14.46
CA PHE A 131 -21.07 12.01 -15.20
C PHE A 131 -22.20 11.11 -14.68
N GLY A 132 -22.91 11.54 -13.62
CA GLY A 132 -24.00 10.78 -13.01
C GLY A 132 -23.56 9.81 -11.92
N TRP A 133 -24.55 9.33 -11.14
CA TRP A 133 -24.30 8.51 -9.95
C TRP A 133 -23.63 7.16 -10.26
N GLN A 134 -23.85 6.60 -11.45
CA GLN A 134 -23.24 5.33 -11.86
C GLN A 134 -21.71 5.45 -11.94
N VAL A 135 -21.20 6.53 -12.53
CA VAL A 135 -19.76 6.79 -12.61
C VAL A 135 -19.16 7.05 -11.23
N ALA A 136 -19.86 7.84 -10.40
CA ALA A 136 -19.43 8.09 -9.03
C ALA A 136 -19.34 6.79 -8.22
N LEU A 137 -20.38 5.95 -8.27
CA LEU A 137 -20.46 4.71 -7.51
C LEU A 137 -19.50 3.65 -8.05
N TYR A 138 -19.59 3.29 -9.32
CA TYR A 138 -18.82 2.17 -9.89
C TYR A 138 -17.39 2.57 -10.27
N GLY A 139 -17.15 3.81 -10.66
CA GLY A 139 -15.83 4.30 -11.04
C GLY A 139 -14.96 4.67 -9.83
N ILE A 140 -15.53 5.42 -8.88
CA ILE A 140 -14.76 5.98 -7.75
C ILE A 140 -14.95 5.17 -6.47
N VAL A 141 -16.18 5.08 -5.95
CA VAL A 141 -16.46 4.43 -4.66
C VAL A 141 -16.07 2.95 -4.70
N PHE A 142 -16.50 2.23 -5.75
CA PHE A 142 -16.11 0.82 -5.92
C PHE A 142 -14.60 0.66 -6.14
N GLY A 143 -13.95 1.57 -6.86
CA GLY A 143 -12.50 1.56 -7.05
C GLY A 143 -11.72 1.71 -5.74
N ILE A 144 -12.14 2.62 -4.86
CA ILE A 144 -11.57 2.80 -3.51
C ILE A 144 -11.84 1.56 -2.65
N TRP A 145 -13.08 1.08 -2.63
CA TRP A 145 -13.46 -0.12 -1.87
C TRP A 145 -12.67 -1.35 -2.32
N ALA A 146 -12.55 -1.58 -3.64
CA ALA A 146 -11.78 -2.69 -4.18
C ALA A 146 -10.29 -2.60 -3.83
N THR A 147 -9.73 -1.38 -3.77
CA THR A 147 -8.35 -1.15 -3.33
C THR A 147 -8.18 -1.51 -1.86
N LEU A 148 -9.09 -1.05 -1.00
CA LEU A 148 -9.11 -1.39 0.42
C LEU A 148 -9.20 -2.91 0.62
N MET A 149 -10.17 -3.58 -0.01
CA MET A 149 -10.38 -5.03 0.11
C MET A 149 -9.17 -5.83 -0.41
N ASN A 150 -8.58 -5.39 -1.51
CA ASN A 150 -7.38 -6.01 -2.07
C ASN A 150 -6.21 -5.97 -1.08
N THR A 151 -5.89 -4.79 -0.54
CA THR A 151 -4.81 -4.63 0.43
C THR A 151 -5.11 -5.39 1.73
N SER A 152 -6.35 -5.33 2.22
CA SER A 152 -6.81 -6.11 3.39
C SER A 152 -6.63 -7.62 3.18
N THR A 153 -6.84 -8.09 1.96
CA THR A 153 -6.62 -9.51 1.62
C THR A 153 -5.13 -9.85 1.70
N VAL A 154 -4.24 -8.98 1.22
CA VAL A 154 -2.78 -9.18 1.37
C VAL A 154 -2.40 -9.24 2.85
N THR A 155 -2.77 -8.24 3.64
CA THR A 155 -2.38 -8.17 5.06
C THR A 155 -2.89 -9.35 5.88
N ALA A 156 -4.12 -9.81 5.61
CA ALA A 156 -4.74 -10.88 6.39
C ALA A 156 -4.26 -12.29 5.97
N PHE A 157 -4.12 -12.56 4.67
CA PHE A 157 -3.86 -13.92 4.20
C PHE A 157 -2.39 -14.24 3.96
N SER A 158 -1.58 -13.25 3.60
CA SER A 158 -0.19 -13.51 3.21
C SER A 158 0.74 -13.89 4.35
N HIS A 159 0.25 -13.96 5.59
CA HIS A 159 0.96 -14.44 6.78
C HIS A 159 0.41 -15.77 7.34
N TYR A 160 -0.46 -16.45 6.59
CA TYR A 160 -0.89 -17.81 6.93
C TYR A 160 -0.16 -18.84 6.08
N SER A 161 0.58 -19.75 6.70
CA SER A 161 1.42 -20.75 6.02
C SER A 161 0.64 -21.68 5.07
N TRP A 162 -0.65 -21.93 5.34
CA TRP A 162 -1.52 -22.76 4.50
C TRP A 162 -2.00 -22.06 3.23
N PHE A 163 -1.84 -20.72 3.17
CA PHE A 163 -2.36 -19.92 2.05
C PHE A 163 -1.42 -19.87 0.84
N GLY A 164 -0.16 -20.28 0.98
CA GLY A 164 0.81 -20.17 -0.11
C GLY A 164 2.09 -20.97 0.11
N TYR A 165 3.12 -20.58 -0.62
CA TYR A 165 4.45 -21.18 -0.57
C TYR A 165 5.50 -20.13 -0.19
N ARG A 166 6.68 -20.60 0.20
CA ARG A 166 7.83 -19.75 0.56
C ARG A 166 9.01 -20.05 -0.38
N ASN A 167 9.64 -19.00 -0.89
CA ASN A 167 10.90 -19.08 -1.60
C ASN A 167 12.09 -18.87 -0.65
N TYR A 168 11.85 -18.18 0.47
CA TYR A 168 12.90 -17.75 1.38
C TYR A 168 12.52 -17.99 2.84
N GLU A 169 13.50 -18.34 3.65
CA GLU A 169 13.39 -18.29 5.10
C GLU A 169 13.41 -16.82 5.54
N THR A 170 12.35 -16.38 6.18
CA THR A 170 12.19 -15.06 6.82
C THR A 170 11.83 -15.24 8.28
N LYS A 171 11.95 -14.18 9.08
CA LYS A 171 11.62 -14.21 10.52
C LYS A 171 10.11 -14.25 10.78
N ASP A 172 9.32 -13.99 9.79
CA ASP A 172 7.85 -13.93 9.79
C ASP A 172 7.24 -15.15 9.07
N ASN A 173 5.92 -15.23 9.04
CA ASN A 173 5.17 -16.31 8.39
C ASN A 173 4.75 -15.97 6.96
N SER A 174 5.33 -14.94 6.34
CA SER A 174 4.95 -14.49 5.01
C SER A 174 5.05 -15.60 3.96
N VAL A 175 4.07 -15.65 3.06
CA VAL A 175 3.98 -16.62 1.97
C VAL A 175 3.71 -15.93 0.63
N ASN A 176 4.03 -16.63 -0.45
CA ASN A 176 3.70 -16.22 -1.82
C ASN A 176 2.45 -16.98 -2.29
N ASN A 177 1.57 -16.29 -3.00
CA ASN A 177 0.43 -16.91 -3.68
C ASN A 177 0.36 -16.43 -5.12
N ARG A 178 0.58 -17.35 -6.09
CA ARG A 178 0.65 -17.01 -7.53
C ARG A 178 -0.68 -16.50 -8.09
N ILE A 179 -1.79 -17.11 -7.70
CA ILE A 179 -3.13 -16.68 -8.17
C ILE A 179 -3.46 -15.34 -7.54
N GLY A 180 -3.27 -15.21 -6.23
CA GLY A 180 -3.48 -13.98 -5.51
C GLY A 180 -2.61 -12.83 -6.04
N SER A 181 -1.38 -13.10 -6.48
CA SER A 181 -0.49 -12.06 -7.01
C SER A 181 -1.05 -11.40 -8.28
N ILE A 182 -1.75 -12.12 -9.13
CA ILE A 182 -2.39 -11.55 -10.32
C ILE A 182 -3.47 -10.54 -9.91
N LEU A 183 -4.30 -10.89 -8.92
CA LEU A 183 -5.39 -10.07 -8.42
C LEU A 183 -4.90 -8.86 -7.61
N THR A 184 -3.74 -8.99 -6.97
CA THR A 184 -3.16 -7.99 -6.06
C THR A 184 -1.98 -7.23 -6.67
N TRP A 185 -1.85 -7.24 -7.99
CA TRP A 185 -0.81 -6.52 -8.73
C TRP A 185 0.63 -6.94 -8.37
N GLY A 186 0.81 -8.15 -7.81
CA GLY A 186 2.09 -8.68 -7.34
C GLY A 186 2.31 -8.62 -5.83
N GLU A 187 1.38 -8.04 -5.06
CA GLU A 187 1.56 -7.86 -3.61
C GLU A 187 1.48 -9.17 -2.81
N MET A 188 0.76 -10.19 -3.32
CA MET A 188 0.75 -11.54 -2.73
C MET A 188 1.97 -12.41 -3.06
N LEU A 189 3.01 -11.87 -3.68
CA LEU A 189 4.37 -12.43 -3.65
C LEU A 189 5.09 -11.93 -2.37
N HIS A 190 4.47 -12.19 -1.23
CA HIS A 190 4.73 -11.47 0.01
C HIS A 190 5.97 -11.99 0.75
N ASN A 191 6.27 -13.28 0.67
CA ASN A 191 7.53 -13.83 1.19
C ASN A 191 8.74 -13.30 0.43
N ASN A 192 8.62 -13.16 -0.90
CA ASN A 192 9.66 -12.52 -1.70
C ASN A 192 9.84 -11.05 -1.30
N HIS A 193 8.72 -10.35 -1.09
CA HIS A 193 8.72 -8.97 -0.64
C HIS A 193 9.38 -8.80 0.74
N HIS A 194 9.03 -9.61 1.73
CA HIS A 194 9.64 -9.57 3.07
C HIS A 194 11.14 -9.89 3.03
N ARG A 195 11.59 -10.73 2.10
CA ARG A 195 13.01 -11.01 1.91
C ARG A 195 13.75 -9.84 1.25
N TYR A 196 13.14 -9.21 0.25
CA TYR A 196 13.73 -8.14 -0.56
C TYR A 196 12.81 -6.91 -0.61
N TRP A 197 12.50 -6.37 0.56
CA TRP A 197 11.50 -5.32 0.76
C TRP A 197 11.71 -4.05 -0.09
N ASN A 198 12.94 -3.76 -0.53
CA ASN A 198 13.26 -2.62 -1.39
C ASN A 198 13.40 -3.01 -2.88
N ALA A 199 13.03 -4.22 -3.26
CA ALA A 199 13.04 -4.62 -4.65
C ALA A 199 11.94 -3.92 -5.46
N GLN A 200 12.22 -3.62 -6.72
CA GLN A 200 11.23 -3.03 -7.65
C GLN A 200 10.18 -4.03 -8.08
N SER A 201 10.54 -5.31 -8.08
CA SER A 201 9.66 -6.42 -8.40
C SER A 201 9.71 -7.46 -7.30
N ASN A 202 8.54 -7.95 -6.92
CA ASN A 202 8.39 -9.07 -6.00
C ASN A 202 8.54 -10.44 -6.69
N SER A 203 8.52 -10.48 -8.04
CA SER A 203 8.72 -11.71 -8.81
C SER A 203 10.17 -12.15 -8.76
N GLN A 204 10.40 -13.43 -8.41
CA GLN A 204 11.70 -14.09 -8.37
C GLN A 204 11.78 -15.27 -9.34
N HIS A 205 10.63 -15.77 -9.81
CA HIS A 205 10.51 -16.85 -10.76
C HIS A 205 9.62 -16.45 -11.94
N TRP A 206 9.84 -17.05 -13.10
CA TRP A 206 9.08 -16.77 -14.32
C TRP A 206 7.57 -17.00 -14.19
N SER A 207 7.14 -17.89 -13.28
CA SER A 207 5.74 -18.21 -13.00
C SER A 207 5.07 -17.26 -11.99
N GLU A 208 5.79 -16.29 -11.47
CA GLU A 208 5.31 -15.27 -10.54
C GLU A 208 4.99 -13.98 -11.30
N ILE A 209 3.72 -13.60 -11.29
CA ILE A 209 3.24 -12.41 -12.01
C ILE A 209 3.24 -11.22 -11.05
N ASP A 210 4.02 -10.19 -11.39
CA ASP A 210 4.09 -8.93 -10.68
C ASP A 210 3.82 -7.76 -11.64
N VAL A 211 2.54 -7.41 -11.75
CA VAL A 211 2.09 -6.31 -12.62
C VAL A 211 2.68 -4.98 -12.19
N SER A 212 2.76 -4.71 -10.88
CA SER A 212 3.37 -3.48 -10.35
C SER A 212 4.84 -3.36 -10.75
N GLY A 213 5.60 -4.46 -10.70
CA GLY A 213 6.99 -4.48 -11.16
C GLY A 213 7.14 -4.15 -12.65
N TRP A 214 6.21 -4.59 -13.49
CA TRP A 214 6.21 -4.24 -14.92
C TRP A 214 5.90 -2.76 -15.14
N VAL A 215 4.91 -2.21 -14.43
CA VAL A 215 4.57 -0.78 -14.50
C VAL A 215 5.74 0.08 -14.05
N ILE A 216 6.42 -0.27 -12.95
CA ILE A 216 7.59 0.45 -12.43
C ILE A 216 8.70 0.55 -13.50
N LYS A 217 8.98 -0.53 -14.24
CA LYS A 217 9.95 -0.50 -15.33
C LYS A 217 9.65 0.58 -16.38
N GLY A 218 8.35 0.84 -16.65
CA GLY A 218 7.92 1.91 -17.56
C GLY A 218 7.95 3.31 -16.95
N LEU A 219 7.77 3.43 -15.63
CA LEU A 219 7.76 4.72 -14.93
C LEU A 219 9.15 5.35 -14.78
N LYS A 220 10.20 4.56 -14.69
CA LYS A 220 11.59 5.02 -14.50
C LYS A 220 12.19 5.75 -15.71
N LYS A 221 11.65 5.52 -16.89
CA LYS A 221 12.03 6.20 -18.12
C LYS A 221 11.20 7.48 -18.25
#